data_5c235cb58670514e40829bc7bb3b9184
#
_entry.id   5c235cb58670514e40829bc7bb3b9184
#
_cell.length_a   1.000
_cell.length_b   1.000
_cell.length_c   1.000
_cell.angle_alpha   90.00
_cell.angle_beta   90.00
_cell.angle_gamma   90.00
#
_symmetry.space_group_name_H-M   'P 1'
#
loop_
_entity.id
_entity.type
_entity.pdbx_description
1 polymer ?
#
loop_
_entity_poly.entity_id
_entity_poly.type
_entity_poly.pdbx_seq_one_letter_code
_entity_poly.pdbx_strand_id
1 'polypeptide(L)'
;MKIMHKRLFVCIWLLATVWLVRAQTFQNPVLPGFNPDPSICRVNDDYYMVTSSFTWYPGIPIYHSKDLVNWEIAGHGISRPDMIDMNGLNDNDGIWAVTIRFHEGLFYLITTGSKCGGNFYITATDPKGPWSDPVWLKDAPGIDPSLFWDDNGKCYYTGNTWDFKKSWPAQCAVWMQELDLSRNKLVGERKILTYGHANNATYAEGPHLYKINGKYLLLMAEGGSSYYHAVTVHQSKSLWGPYVADKTNPVLSHRHLGENHPIQGLGHADLVQTQKGEWYSVVLGKRMIKGHNPLARETFLCKVNFENSTPIFNPGYGIVLPEQERPDLPWQPVKAEPVRDNFETENLASKWY
;
A
#
# COMPACT_ATOMS: atom_id res chain seq x y z
N MET A 1 20.66 57.86 22.50
CA MET A 1 20.70 56.56 23.22
C MET A 1 19.38 55.82 23.30
N LYS A 2 18.20 56.46 23.40
CA LYS A 2 16.88 55.76 23.49
C LYS A 2 16.37 55.13 22.19
N ILE A 3 16.80 55.60 21.02
CA ILE A 3 16.31 55.07 19.71
C ILE A 3 17.04 53.78 19.31
N MET A 4 18.27 53.58 19.73
CA MET A 4 19.05 52.39 19.40
C MET A 4 18.57 51.14 20.16
N HIS A 5 18.05 51.30 21.37
CA HIS A 5 17.51 50.17 22.15
C HIS A 5 16.19 49.66 21.63
N LYS A 6 15.31 50.51 21.04
CA LYS A 6 14.05 50.05 20.41
C LYS A 6 14.26 49.23 19.13
N ARG A 7 15.28 49.56 18.34
CA ARG A 7 15.62 48.80 17.14
C ARG A 7 16.22 47.42 17.45
N LEU A 8 16.99 47.33 18.51
CA LEU A 8 17.58 46.08 18.97
C LEU A 8 16.52 45.11 19.51
N PHE A 9 15.51 45.62 20.23
CA PHE A 9 14.40 44.80 20.75
C PHE A 9 13.51 44.25 19.63
N VAL A 10 13.24 45.01 18.57
CA VAL A 10 12.44 44.55 17.41
C VAL A 10 13.21 43.48 16.62
N CYS A 11 14.52 43.61 16.47
CA CYS A 11 15.33 42.56 15.81
C CYS A 11 15.40 41.25 16.61
N ILE A 12 15.43 41.32 17.95
CA ILE A 12 15.43 40.14 18.82
C ILE A 12 14.06 39.42 18.75
N TRP A 13 12.96 40.15 18.67
CA TRP A 13 11.61 39.55 18.48
C TRP A 13 11.45 38.92 17.10
N LEU A 14 12.00 39.49 16.04
CA LEU A 14 11.99 38.91 14.69
C LEU A 14 12.90 37.69 14.60
N LEU A 15 14.00 37.63 15.31
CA LEU A 15 14.87 36.44 15.39
C LEU A 15 14.24 35.32 16.23
N ALA A 16 13.48 35.62 17.26
CA ALA A 16 12.79 34.62 18.08
C ALA A 16 11.61 33.95 17.35
N THR A 17 10.98 34.65 16.40
CA THR A 17 9.88 34.08 15.61
C THR A 17 10.35 33.17 14.47
N VAL A 18 11.59 33.27 14.03
CA VAL A 18 12.19 32.39 13.00
C VAL A 18 12.55 31.00 13.54
N TRP A 19 12.62 30.81 14.85
CA TRP A 19 13.04 29.54 15.47
C TRP A 19 11.89 28.55 15.75
N LEU A 20 10.63 28.84 15.38
CA LEU A 20 9.48 28.01 15.76
C LEU A 20 8.81 27.23 14.62
N VAL A 21 9.32 27.28 13.41
CA VAL A 21 8.85 26.39 12.34
C VAL A 21 9.84 25.23 12.19
N ARG A 22 9.99 24.41 13.23
CA ARG A 22 10.46 23.04 13.00
C ARG A 22 9.33 22.30 12.29
N ALA A 23 9.59 21.84 11.09
CA ALA A 23 8.71 20.86 10.46
C ALA A 23 8.42 19.75 11.47
N GLN A 24 7.15 19.52 11.77
CA GLN A 24 6.80 18.45 12.68
C GLN A 24 7.10 17.12 11.98
N THR A 25 7.78 16.20 12.67
CA THR A 25 8.19 14.91 12.12
C THR A 25 7.35 13.77 12.66
N PHE A 26 7.42 12.63 11.99
CA PHE A 26 6.90 11.35 12.45
C PHE A 26 7.96 10.26 12.32
N GLN A 27 7.75 9.15 13.03
CA GLN A 27 8.62 7.97 12.98
C GLN A 27 8.03 6.90 12.07
N ASN A 28 8.86 6.32 11.20
CA ASN A 28 8.57 5.13 10.43
C ASN A 28 9.06 3.86 11.17
N PRO A 29 8.37 2.71 11.01
CA PRO A 29 7.17 2.47 10.23
C PRO A 29 5.92 3.07 10.87
N VAL A 30 4.90 3.43 10.06
CA VAL A 30 3.62 3.93 10.54
C VAL A 30 2.72 2.80 11.07
N LEU A 31 2.92 1.55 10.61
CA LEU A 31 2.40 0.34 11.24
C LEU A 31 3.57 -0.60 11.55
N PRO A 32 4.06 -0.59 12.79
CA PRO A 32 5.10 -1.51 13.24
C PRO A 32 4.53 -2.92 13.45
N GLY A 33 5.40 -3.93 13.36
CA GLY A 33 5.03 -5.33 13.51
C GLY A 33 4.58 -5.95 12.19
N PHE A 34 3.92 -7.11 12.24
CA PHE A 34 3.53 -7.86 11.06
C PHE A 34 2.35 -7.20 10.33
N ASN A 35 2.65 -6.28 9.42
CA ASN A 35 1.72 -5.53 8.58
C ASN A 35 2.22 -5.52 7.13
N PRO A 36 2.16 -6.67 6.42
CA PRO A 36 2.71 -6.82 5.08
C PRO A 36 1.75 -6.33 3.99
N ASP A 37 2.33 -5.99 2.83
CA ASP A 37 1.63 -5.78 1.57
C ASP A 37 0.51 -4.71 1.70
N PRO A 38 0.84 -3.47 2.15
CA PRO A 38 -0.17 -2.47 2.44
C PRO A 38 -0.85 -1.95 1.17
N SER A 39 -2.16 -1.72 1.24
CA SER A 39 -2.92 -0.95 0.26
C SER A 39 -3.78 0.10 0.94
N ILE A 40 -3.97 1.25 0.29
CA ILE A 40 -4.57 2.44 0.88
C ILE A 40 -5.60 3.08 -0.06
N CYS A 41 -6.68 3.60 0.51
CA CYS A 41 -7.59 4.52 -0.19
C CYS A 41 -8.00 5.69 0.71
N ARG A 42 -8.51 6.76 0.08
CA ARG A 42 -9.04 7.94 0.77
C ARG A 42 -10.52 8.12 0.45
N VAL A 43 -11.30 8.44 1.49
CA VAL A 43 -12.70 8.83 1.36
C VAL A 43 -12.88 10.16 2.09
N ASN A 44 -13.06 11.25 1.37
CA ASN A 44 -13.05 12.60 1.92
C ASN A 44 -11.77 12.94 2.70
N ASP A 45 -11.85 13.08 4.02
CA ASP A 45 -10.74 13.37 4.93
C ASP A 45 -10.28 12.14 5.72
N ASP A 46 -10.80 10.96 5.36
CA ASP A 46 -10.49 9.68 6.00
C ASP A 46 -9.61 8.82 5.11
N TYR A 47 -8.63 8.18 5.72
CA TYR A 47 -7.75 7.23 5.05
C TYR A 47 -7.99 5.84 5.62
N TYR A 48 -8.07 4.86 4.73
CA TYR A 48 -8.24 3.46 5.08
C TYR A 48 -7.13 2.65 4.47
N MET A 49 -6.52 1.79 5.28
CA MET A 49 -5.42 0.93 4.86
C MET A 49 -5.72 -0.51 5.28
N VAL A 50 -5.28 -1.45 4.46
CA VAL A 50 -5.38 -2.88 4.72
C VAL A 50 -4.02 -3.54 4.53
N THR A 51 -3.83 -4.69 5.16
CA THR A 51 -2.63 -5.52 5.01
C THR A 51 -3.00 -6.99 4.88
N SER A 52 -2.06 -7.81 4.37
CA SER A 52 -2.21 -9.27 4.34
C SER A 52 -2.34 -9.82 5.74
N SER A 53 -3.16 -10.84 5.92
CA SER A 53 -3.33 -11.50 7.22
C SER A 53 -2.99 -13.00 7.23
N PHE A 54 -2.69 -13.57 6.07
CA PHE A 54 -2.40 -14.99 5.93
C PHE A 54 -3.48 -15.87 6.58
N THR A 55 -3.11 -16.75 7.50
CA THR A 55 -4.06 -17.59 8.25
C THR A 55 -4.57 -16.96 9.56
N TRP A 56 -4.14 -15.73 9.87
CA TRP A 56 -4.61 -15.03 11.07
C TRP A 56 -6.08 -14.64 10.94
N TYR A 57 -6.84 -14.86 12.00
CA TYR A 57 -8.27 -14.59 12.07
C TYR A 57 -8.64 -13.77 13.30
N PRO A 58 -9.49 -12.72 13.18
CA PRO A 58 -10.17 -12.23 11.97
C PRO A 58 -9.20 -11.74 10.89
N GLY A 59 -9.50 -11.99 9.60
CA GLY A 59 -8.61 -11.68 8.49
C GLY A 59 -8.86 -10.30 7.89
N ILE A 60 -7.87 -9.79 7.17
CA ILE A 60 -7.86 -8.48 6.52
C ILE A 60 -8.11 -7.36 7.55
N PRO A 61 -7.12 -7.02 8.40
CA PRO A 61 -7.24 -5.87 9.27
C PRO A 61 -7.40 -4.59 8.45
N ILE A 62 -8.35 -3.75 8.87
CA ILE A 62 -8.66 -2.47 8.24
C ILE A 62 -8.30 -1.38 9.24
N TYR A 63 -7.35 -0.55 8.86
CA TYR A 63 -6.87 0.58 9.64
C TYR A 63 -7.51 1.87 9.16
N HIS A 64 -7.77 2.79 10.07
CA HIS A 64 -8.29 4.12 9.82
C HIS A 64 -7.33 5.18 10.34
N SER A 65 -7.19 6.28 9.58
CA SER A 65 -6.40 7.45 9.95
C SER A 65 -7.01 8.73 9.37
N LYS A 66 -6.72 9.86 10.02
CA LYS A 66 -7.01 11.21 9.50
C LYS A 66 -5.75 11.95 9.03
N ASP A 67 -4.57 11.43 9.35
CA ASP A 67 -3.30 12.12 9.14
C ASP A 67 -2.20 11.28 8.47
N LEU A 68 -2.52 10.04 8.06
CA LEU A 68 -1.62 9.05 7.44
C LEU A 68 -0.52 8.50 8.36
N VAL A 69 -0.41 8.99 9.60
CA VAL A 69 0.65 8.60 10.55
C VAL A 69 0.08 7.83 11.74
N ASN A 70 -1.04 8.31 12.27
CA ASN A 70 -1.68 7.71 13.43
C ASN A 70 -2.83 6.82 12.96
N TRP A 71 -2.70 5.52 13.18
CA TRP A 71 -3.62 4.49 12.69
C TRP A 71 -4.29 3.74 13.84
N GLU A 72 -5.57 3.49 13.72
CA GLU A 72 -6.36 2.62 14.60
C GLU A 72 -7.04 1.52 13.79
N ILE A 73 -7.27 0.35 14.39
CA ILE A 73 -8.04 -0.71 13.74
C ILE A 73 -9.50 -0.33 13.72
N ALA A 74 -10.08 -0.18 12.53
CA ALA A 74 -11.48 0.10 12.32
C ALA A 74 -12.35 -1.17 12.30
N GLY A 75 -11.79 -2.29 11.82
CA GLY A 75 -12.48 -3.56 11.68
C GLY A 75 -11.67 -4.58 10.91
N HIS A 76 -12.34 -5.63 10.44
CA HIS A 76 -11.73 -6.71 9.67
C HIS A 76 -12.63 -7.07 8.47
N GLY A 77 -12.01 -7.31 7.31
CA GLY A 77 -12.73 -7.72 6.11
C GLY A 77 -13.32 -9.14 6.20
N ILE A 78 -12.55 -10.05 6.80
CA ILE A 78 -12.97 -11.43 7.07
C ILE A 78 -13.25 -11.57 8.57
N SER A 79 -14.51 -11.42 8.95
CA SER A 79 -14.94 -11.41 10.36
C SER A 79 -15.89 -12.55 10.73
N ARG A 80 -16.35 -13.34 9.75
CA ARG A 80 -17.21 -14.50 9.96
C ARG A 80 -16.52 -15.78 9.48
N PRO A 81 -16.53 -16.87 10.28
CA PRO A 81 -15.85 -18.13 9.95
C PRO A 81 -16.35 -18.80 8.66
N ASP A 82 -17.58 -18.50 8.24
CA ASP A 82 -18.22 -19.04 7.03
C ASP A 82 -17.81 -18.33 5.73
N MET A 83 -17.07 -17.22 5.82
CA MET A 83 -16.62 -16.50 4.63
C MET A 83 -15.54 -17.26 3.86
N ILE A 84 -14.57 -17.86 4.56
CA ILE A 84 -13.43 -18.57 3.96
C ILE A 84 -13.03 -19.73 4.86
N ASP A 85 -12.86 -20.90 4.25
CA ASP A 85 -12.28 -22.06 4.94
C ASP A 85 -10.74 -22.00 4.89
N MET A 86 -10.13 -21.76 6.04
CA MET A 86 -8.67 -21.74 6.22
C MET A 86 -8.16 -22.94 7.03
N ASN A 87 -9.00 -23.94 7.30
CA ASN A 87 -8.61 -25.12 8.08
C ASN A 87 -7.50 -25.91 7.36
N GLY A 88 -6.48 -26.28 8.11
CA GLY A 88 -5.37 -27.09 7.62
C GLY A 88 -4.37 -26.36 6.70
N LEU A 89 -4.47 -25.05 6.57
CA LEU A 89 -3.48 -24.24 5.86
C LEU A 89 -2.19 -24.10 6.68
N ASN A 90 -1.07 -23.86 5.98
CA ASN A 90 0.19 -23.49 6.63
C ASN A 90 0.22 -21.98 6.89
N ASP A 91 1.09 -21.52 7.77
CA ASP A 91 1.24 -20.11 8.18
C ASP A 91 1.47 -19.13 7.02
N ASN A 92 2.02 -19.61 5.91
CA ASN A 92 2.27 -18.80 4.71
C ASN A 92 1.15 -18.87 3.64
N ASP A 93 0.09 -19.61 3.90
CA ASP A 93 -1.10 -19.69 3.04
C ASP A 93 -2.18 -18.69 3.50
N GLY A 94 -3.39 -18.77 2.99
CA GLY A 94 -4.52 -17.92 3.40
C GLY A 94 -4.56 -16.58 2.65
N ILE A 95 -4.81 -15.49 3.36
CA ILE A 95 -5.07 -14.17 2.78
C ILE A 95 -3.77 -13.44 2.47
N TRP A 96 -3.43 -13.36 1.19
CA TRP A 96 -2.26 -12.64 0.69
C TRP A 96 -2.60 -11.18 0.37
N ALA A 97 -1.79 -10.49 -0.44
CA ALA A 97 -1.94 -9.07 -0.69
C ALA A 97 -3.39 -8.66 -0.98
N VAL A 98 -3.87 -7.70 -0.19
CA VAL A 98 -5.22 -7.15 -0.28
C VAL A 98 -5.14 -5.76 -0.84
N THR A 99 -5.98 -5.44 -1.83
CA THR A 99 -6.16 -4.08 -2.31
C THR A 99 -7.49 -3.53 -1.81
N ILE A 100 -7.46 -2.32 -1.22
CA ILE A 100 -8.65 -1.56 -0.86
C ILE A 100 -8.90 -0.46 -1.88
N ARG A 101 -10.16 -0.32 -2.33
CA ARG A 101 -10.61 0.80 -3.18
C ARG A 101 -11.98 1.26 -2.73
N PHE A 102 -12.29 2.53 -2.99
CA PHE A 102 -13.62 3.10 -2.78
C PHE A 102 -14.15 3.66 -4.10
N HIS A 103 -15.34 3.22 -4.48
CA HIS A 103 -16.00 3.67 -5.70
C HIS A 103 -17.51 3.69 -5.52
N GLU A 104 -18.15 4.81 -5.91
CA GLU A 104 -19.63 5.00 -5.87
C GLU A 104 -20.28 4.58 -4.55
N GLY A 105 -19.65 4.97 -3.42
CA GLY A 105 -20.24 4.73 -2.09
C GLY A 105 -19.93 3.34 -1.51
N LEU A 106 -19.17 2.50 -2.21
CA LEU A 106 -18.78 1.17 -1.77
C LEU A 106 -17.27 1.05 -1.60
N PHE A 107 -16.86 0.42 -0.52
CA PHE A 107 -15.53 -0.13 -0.36
C PHE A 107 -15.45 -1.49 -1.03
N TYR A 108 -14.33 -1.73 -1.70
CA TYR A 108 -13.96 -3.01 -2.30
C TYR A 108 -12.67 -3.49 -1.68
N LEU A 109 -12.66 -4.70 -1.16
CA LEU A 109 -11.45 -5.43 -0.80
C LEU A 109 -11.29 -6.58 -1.78
N ILE A 110 -10.20 -6.59 -2.53
CA ILE A 110 -9.87 -7.69 -3.46
C ILE A 110 -8.55 -8.31 -3.06
N THR A 111 -8.47 -9.63 -3.05
CA THR A 111 -7.31 -10.36 -2.54
C THR A 111 -7.21 -11.76 -3.14
N THR A 112 -6.13 -12.46 -2.76
CA THR A 112 -5.91 -13.87 -3.07
C THR A 112 -6.03 -14.70 -1.80
N GLY A 113 -6.97 -15.64 -1.79
CA GLY A 113 -7.01 -16.75 -0.83
C GLY A 113 -6.09 -17.88 -1.30
N SER A 114 -4.81 -17.83 -0.90
CA SER A 114 -3.83 -18.85 -1.27
C SER A 114 -4.20 -20.19 -0.67
N LYS A 115 -4.36 -21.20 -1.54
CA LYS A 115 -4.85 -22.57 -1.22
C LYS A 115 -6.24 -22.66 -0.57
N CYS A 116 -6.98 -21.55 -0.52
CA CYS A 116 -8.33 -21.52 0.03
C CYS A 116 -9.37 -20.87 -0.91
N GLY A 117 -9.17 -20.94 -2.23
CA GLY A 117 -10.19 -20.54 -3.22
C GLY A 117 -9.70 -19.63 -4.35
N GLY A 118 -8.52 -19.03 -4.25
CA GLY A 118 -7.97 -18.14 -5.28
C GLY A 118 -8.39 -16.68 -5.09
N ASN A 119 -8.52 -15.94 -6.21
CA ASN A 119 -8.85 -14.52 -6.15
C ASN A 119 -10.33 -14.27 -5.89
N PHE A 120 -10.64 -13.32 -5.01
CA PHE A 120 -12.01 -12.92 -4.68
C PHE A 120 -12.06 -11.46 -4.25
N TYR A 121 -13.25 -10.89 -4.25
CA TYR A 121 -13.50 -9.60 -3.61
C TYR A 121 -14.73 -9.62 -2.70
N ILE A 122 -14.76 -8.70 -1.74
CA ILE A 122 -15.88 -8.40 -0.86
C ILE A 122 -16.15 -6.89 -0.86
N THR A 123 -17.37 -6.50 -0.52
CA THR A 123 -17.80 -5.10 -0.51
C THR A 123 -18.50 -4.71 0.78
N ALA A 124 -18.43 -3.44 1.14
CA ALA A 124 -19.21 -2.85 2.24
C ALA A 124 -19.45 -1.35 2.00
N THR A 125 -20.50 -0.81 2.56
CA THR A 125 -20.74 0.64 2.60
C THR A 125 -20.00 1.33 3.74
N ASP A 126 -19.71 0.60 4.81
CA ASP A 126 -18.92 1.04 5.97
C ASP A 126 -17.66 0.15 6.07
N PRO A 127 -16.45 0.73 6.22
CA PRO A 127 -15.23 -0.05 6.36
C PRO A 127 -15.21 -0.94 7.62
N LYS A 128 -16.06 -0.63 8.62
CA LYS A 128 -16.28 -1.48 9.79
C LYS A 128 -17.14 -2.71 9.49
N GLY A 129 -17.72 -2.78 8.30
CA GLY A 129 -18.64 -3.84 7.89
C GLY A 129 -20.13 -3.54 8.23
N PRO A 130 -21.04 -4.51 8.07
CA PRO A 130 -20.69 -5.88 7.66
C PRO A 130 -20.21 -5.96 6.21
N TRP A 131 -19.23 -6.80 5.96
CA TRP A 131 -18.73 -7.11 4.62
C TRP A 131 -19.59 -8.20 3.97
N SER A 132 -19.74 -8.12 2.65
CA SER A 132 -20.45 -9.12 1.85
C SER A 132 -19.75 -10.48 1.93
N ASP A 133 -20.45 -11.51 1.48
CA ASP A 133 -19.81 -12.78 1.19
C ASP A 133 -18.81 -12.66 0.03
N PRO A 134 -17.77 -13.51 -0.02
CA PRO A 134 -16.77 -13.47 -1.07
C PRO A 134 -17.33 -13.76 -2.46
N VAL A 135 -17.02 -12.90 -3.40
CA VAL A 135 -17.26 -13.11 -4.83
C VAL A 135 -15.99 -13.68 -5.45
N TRP A 136 -15.98 -14.97 -5.71
CA TRP A 136 -14.83 -15.69 -6.23
C TRP A 136 -14.65 -15.48 -7.74
N LEU A 137 -13.46 -15.03 -8.14
CA LEU A 137 -13.08 -14.82 -9.55
C LEU A 137 -12.27 -16.04 -10.05
N LYS A 138 -12.96 -17.15 -10.26
CA LYS A 138 -12.34 -18.45 -10.59
C LYS A 138 -11.47 -18.43 -11.85
N ASP A 139 -11.74 -17.51 -12.79
CA ASP A 139 -11.00 -17.36 -14.04
C ASP A 139 -9.82 -16.41 -13.94
N ALA A 140 -9.54 -15.84 -12.75
CA ALA A 140 -8.42 -14.95 -12.49
C ALA A 140 -7.20 -15.73 -12.01
N PRO A 141 -6.17 -15.96 -12.86
CA PRO A 141 -4.95 -16.64 -12.42
C PRO A 141 -4.03 -15.73 -11.61
N GLY A 142 -3.15 -16.35 -10.83
CA GLY A 142 -2.06 -15.66 -10.11
C GLY A 142 -2.52 -15.03 -8.82
N ILE A 143 -1.83 -13.96 -8.40
CA ILE A 143 -1.99 -13.32 -7.11
C ILE A 143 -1.99 -11.79 -7.22
N ASP A 144 -2.10 -11.11 -6.09
CA ASP A 144 -1.98 -9.65 -5.91
C ASP A 144 -2.97 -8.87 -6.79
N PRO A 145 -4.28 -9.15 -6.68
CA PRO A 145 -5.25 -8.47 -7.49
C PRO A 145 -5.45 -7.01 -7.05
N SER A 146 -5.69 -6.12 -8.01
CA SER A 146 -6.20 -4.79 -7.73
C SER A 146 -7.29 -4.37 -8.69
N LEU A 147 -8.07 -3.34 -8.31
CA LEU A 147 -9.16 -2.78 -9.10
C LEU A 147 -8.84 -1.34 -9.50
N PHE A 148 -9.23 -1.00 -10.72
CA PHE A 148 -9.14 0.35 -11.25
C PHE A 148 -10.42 0.68 -12.02
N TRP A 149 -11.00 1.86 -11.79
CA TRP A 149 -12.10 2.40 -12.58
C TRP A 149 -11.57 3.49 -13.50
N ASP A 150 -11.82 3.35 -14.80
CA ASP A 150 -11.45 4.37 -15.79
C ASP A 150 -12.61 5.34 -16.05
N ASP A 151 -12.33 6.43 -16.76
CA ASP A 151 -13.31 7.49 -17.08
C ASP A 151 -14.53 6.98 -17.85
N ASN A 152 -14.47 5.80 -18.44
CA ASN A 152 -15.61 5.13 -19.10
C ASN A 152 -16.59 4.45 -18.11
N GLY A 153 -16.33 4.57 -16.79
CA GLY A 153 -17.12 3.96 -15.74
C GLY A 153 -16.95 2.45 -15.56
N LYS A 154 -16.05 1.81 -16.33
CA LYS A 154 -15.80 0.39 -16.23
C LYS A 154 -14.73 0.08 -15.19
N CYS A 155 -14.89 -1.09 -14.54
CA CYS A 155 -13.92 -1.64 -13.62
C CYS A 155 -12.93 -2.55 -14.35
N TYR A 156 -11.65 -2.45 -14.02
CA TYR A 156 -10.59 -3.29 -14.55
C TYR A 156 -9.85 -3.97 -13.40
N TYR A 157 -9.72 -5.27 -13.56
CA TYR A 157 -8.90 -6.13 -12.71
C TYR A 157 -7.48 -6.13 -13.24
N THR A 158 -6.49 -5.94 -12.36
CA THR A 158 -5.08 -6.25 -12.63
C THR A 158 -4.59 -7.25 -11.60
N GLY A 159 -3.63 -8.09 -11.99
CA GLY A 159 -2.96 -9.04 -11.12
C GLY A 159 -1.71 -9.56 -11.78
N ASN A 160 -0.94 -10.37 -11.08
CA ASN A 160 0.17 -11.06 -11.71
C ASN A 160 -0.23 -12.47 -12.14
N THR A 161 0.61 -13.10 -12.96
CA THR A 161 0.51 -14.53 -13.30
C THR A 161 1.89 -15.08 -13.66
N TRP A 162 2.05 -16.38 -13.47
CA TRP A 162 3.18 -17.18 -13.96
C TRP A 162 2.73 -18.32 -14.89
N ASP A 163 1.46 -18.29 -15.32
CA ASP A 163 0.88 -19.28 -16.20
C ASP A 163 1.23 -18.98 -17.67
N PHE A 164 2.50 -19.12 -18.01
CA PHE A 164 3.04 -19.00 -19.36
C PHE A 164 4.45 -19.64 -19.43
N LYS A 165 4.96 -19.83 -20.66
CA LYS A 165 6.34 -20.31 -20.85
C LYS A 165 7.34 -19.23 -20.46
N LYS A 166 8.05 -19.43 -19.35
CA LYS A 166 9.06 -18.50 -18.83
C LYS A 166 10.32 -18.48 -19.70
N SER A 167 10.91 -17.31 -19.87
CA SER A 167 12.19 -17.09 -20.53
C SER A 167 13.36 -17.01 -19.56
N TRP A 168 13.08 -16.78 -18.26
CA TRP A 168 14.08 -16.76 -17.18
C TRP A 168 13.44 -17.21 -15.85
N PRO A 169 14.25 -17.58 -14.83
CA PRO A 169 13.74 -17.96 -13.52
C PRO A 169 12.93 -16.85 -12.84
N ALA A 170 11.88 -17.23 -12.13
CA ALA A 170 11.00 -16.31 -11.40
C ALA A 170 10.35 -15.19 -12.25
N GLN A 171 10.30 -15.36 -13.58
CA GLN A 171 9.54 -14.48 -14.44
C GLN A 171 8.05 -14.55 -14.10
N CYS A 172 7.43 -13.39 -13.89
CA CYS A 172 6.00 -13.20 -13.77
C CYS A 172 5.53 -12.20 -14.84
N ALA A 173 4.24 -12.16 -15.09
CA ALA A 173 3.61 -11.18 -15.95
C ALA A 173 2.52 -10.45 -15.19
N VAL A 174 2.43 -9.13 -15.35
CA VAL A 174 1.28 -8.36 -14.92
C VAL A 174 0.29 -8.30 -16.07
N TRP A 175 -0.97 -8.61 -15.77
CA TRP A 175 -2.06 -8.65 -16.76
C TRP A 175 -3.27 -7.84 -16.29
N MET A 176 -4.14 -7.49 -17.24
CA MET A 176 -5.38 -6.77 -17.00
C MET A 176 -6.53 -7.37 -17.81
N GLN A 177 -7.75 -7.30 -17.24
CA GLN A 177 -8.99 -7.66 -17.89
C GLN A 177 -10.14 -6.82 -17.32
N GLU A 178 -11.18 -6.54 -18.10
CA GLU A 178 -12.40 -5.88 -17.60
C GLU A 178 -13.12 -6.80 -16.62
N LEU A 179 -13.54 -6.24 -15.45
CA LEU A 179 -14.40 -6.91 -14.46
C LEU A 179 -15.80 -6.31 -14.54
N ASP A 180 -16.75 -7.09 -15.03
CA ASP A 180 -18.17 -6.74 -14.99
C ASP A 180 -18.72 -7.03 -13.59
N LEU A 181 -18.82 -5.96 -12.79
CA LEU A 181 -19.29 -6.05 -11.41
C LEU A 181 -20.77 -6.43 -11.30
N SER A 182 -21.58 -6.15 -12.35
CA SER A 182 -23.01 -6.55 -12.35
C SER A 182 -23.20 -8.05 -12.53
N ARG A 183 -22.23 -8.70 -13.17
CA ARG A 183 -22.20 -10.14 -13.44
C ARG A 183 -21.20 -10.88 -12.56
N ASN A 184 -20.41 -10.16 -11.77
CA ASN A 184 -19.33 -10.71 -10.93
C ASN A 184 -18.34 -11.56 -11.75
N LYS A 185 -17.95 -11.08 -12.93
CA LYS A 185 -17.19 -11.88 -13.89
C LYS A 185 -16.18 -11.07 -14.68
N LEU A 186 -15.01 -11.64 -14.92
CA LEU A 186 -14.05 -11.13 -15.90
C LEU A 186 -14.63 -11.32 -17.32
N VAL A 187 -14.55 -10.25 -18.14
CA VAL A 187 -15.11 -10.22 -19.50
C VAL A 187 -14.10 -9.66 -20.49
N GLY A 188 -14.28 -10.00 -21.76
CA GLY A 188 -13.36 -9.58 -22.81
C GLY A 188 -12.01 -10.31 -22.77
N GLU A 189 -11.02 -9.77 -23.48
CA GLU A 189 -9.68 -10.36 -23.60
C GLU A 189 -8.81 -10.02 -22.39
N ARG A 190 -8.09 -11.00 -21.88
CA ARG A 190 -7.00 -10.81 -20.91
C ARG A 190 -5.75 -10.34 -21.64
N LYS A 191 -5.19 -9.22 -21.20
CA LYS A 191 -3.99 -8.66 -21.82
C LYS A 191 -2.82 -8.61 -20.84
N ILE A 192 -1.68 -9.12 -21.24
CA ILE A 192 -0.42 -8.92 -20.53
C ILE A 192 0.03 -7.48 -20.77
N LEU A 193 0.29 -6.75 -19.67
CA LEU A 193 0.76 -5.37 -19.71
C LEU A 193 2.29 -5.29 -19.73
N THR A 194 2.96 -6.13 -18.93
CA THR A 194 4.42 -6.18 -18.83
C THR A 194 4.91 -7.47 -18.18
N TYR A 195 6.19 -7.79 -18.39
CA TYR A 195 6.95 -8.84 -17.70
C TYR A 195 7.96 -8.26 -16.69
N GLY A 196 7.85 -6.98 -16.35
CA GLY A 196 8.76 -6.24 -15.48
C GLY A 196 9.59 -5.21 -16.24
N HIS A 197 10.39 -4.42 -15.47
CA HIS A 197 11.11 -3.27 -16.00
C HIS A 197 12.38 -3.64 -16.80
N ALA A 198 12.86 -4.88 -16.67
CA ALA A 198 14.09 -5.36 -17.29
C ALA A 198 13.93 -6.78 -17.82
N ASN A 199 14.83 -7.19 -18.74
CA ASN A 199 14.78 -8.51 -19.40
C ASN A 199 15.03 -9.70 -18.49
N ASN A 200 15.38 -9.48 -17.22
CA ASN A 200 15.57 -10.49 -16.18
C ASN A 200 14.85 -10.12 -14.88
N ALA A 201 13.83 -9.27 -14.95
CA ALA A 201 13.02 -8.91 -13.80
C ALA A 201 12.37 -10.16 -13.19
N THR A 202 12.41 -10.27 -11.88
CA THR A 202 11.83 -11.38 -11.13
C THR A 202 10.65 -10.91 -10.30
N TYR A 203 9.64 -11.77 -10.17
CA TYR A 203 8.47 -11.48 -9.32
C TYR A 203 7.86 -10.10 -9.63
N ALA A 204 7.50 -9.85 -10.89
CA ALA A 204 6.66 -8.69 -11.25
C ALA A 204 5.26 -8.93 -10.70
N GLU A 205 4.91 -8.24 -9.59
CA GLU A 205 3.72 -8.50 -8.76
C GLU A 205 3.18 -7.22 -8.12
N GLY A 206 2.13 -7.28 -7.31
CA GLY A 206 1.55 -6.14 -6.60
C GLY A 206 1.15 -4.98 -7.51
N PRO A 207 0.44 -5.19 -8.65
CA PRO A 207 0.13 -4.13 -9.59
C PRO A 207 -0.97 -3.20 -9.09
N HIS A 208 -0.72 -1.89 -9.15
CA HIS A 208 -1.74 -0.87 -8.97
C HIS A 208 -1.74 0.07 -10.18
N LEU A 209 -2.93 0.35 -10.72
CA LEU A 209 -3.11 1.22 -11.86
C LEU A 209 -3.68 2.57 -11.42
N TYR A 210 -3.11 3.65 -11.96
CA TYR A 210 -3.55 5.03 -11.72
C TYR A 210 -3.64 5.80 -13.03
N LYS A 211 -4.46 6.85 -13.03
CA LYS A 211 -4.47 7.84 -14.11
C LYS A 211 -3.97 9.18 -13.59
N ILE A 212 -2.78 9.58 -13.96
CA ILE A 212 -2.08 10.75 -13.46
C ILE A 212 -1.66 11.64 -14.62
N ASN A 213 -2.09 12.91 -14.60
CA ASN A 213 -1.80 13.88 -15.68
C ASN A 213 -2.14 13.34 -17.07
N GLY A 214 -3.27 12.63 -17.20
CA GLY A 214 -3.74 12.08 -18.48
C GLY A 214 -2.98 10.86 -18.99
N LYS A 215 -2.06 10.28 -18.19
CA LYS A 215 -1.36 9.04 -18.48
C LYS A 215 -1.75 7.95 -17.49
N TYR A 216 -1.68 6.71 -17.93
CA TYR A 216 -1.80 5.54 -17.08
C TYR A 216 -0.44 5.20 -16.50
N LEU A 217 -0.38 5.10 -15.17
CA LEU A 217 0.77 4.68 -14.41
C LEU A 217 0.47 3.29 -13.81
N LEU A 218 1.29 2.31 -14.16
CA LEU A 218 1.29 0.99 -13.54
C LEU A 218 2.43 0.95 -12.53
N LEU A 219 2.08 0.92 -11.25
CA LEU A 219 2.97 0.74 -10.11
C LEU A 219 3.04 -0.73 -9.77
N MET A 220 4.24 -1.27 -9.50
CA MET A 220 4.43 -2.70 -9.23
C MET A 220 5.54 -2.94 -8.22
N ALA A 221 5.54 -4.13 -7.64
CA ALA A 221 6.67 -4.70 -6.92
C ALA A 221 7.48 -5.61 -7.83
N GLU A 222 8.79 -5.67 -7.60
CA GLU A 222 9.70 -6.62 -8.25
C GLU A 222 10.79 -7.09 -7.29
N GLY A 223 11.45 -8.21 -7.60
CA GLY A 223 12.57 -8.73 -6.83
C GLY A 223 12.21 -9.68 -5.70
N GLY A 224 10.92 -9.88 -5.47
CA GLY A 224 10.39 -10.65 -4.34
C GLY A 224 10.60 -9.96 -3.00
N SER A 225 9.86 -10.35 -1.97
CA SER A 225 9.79 -9.67 -0.66
C SER A 225 11.04 -9.82 0.23
N SER A 226 12.25 -9.82 -0.37
CA SER A 226 13.54 -9.95 0.33
C SER A 226 14.47 -8.76 0.02
N TYR A 227 15.78 -8.94 0.09
CA TYR A 227 16.78 -7.88 -0.13
C TYR A 227 16.62 -7.16 -1.49
N TYR A 228 16.26 -7.89 -2.57
CA TYR A 228 16.13 -7.32 -3.91
C TYR A 228 14.79 -6.64 -4.19
N HIS A 229 13.89 -6.62 -3.22
CA HIS A 229 12.57 -6.01 -3.36
C HIS A 229 12.66 -4.54 -3.79
N ALA A 230 11.80 -4.13 -4.70
CA ALA A 230 11.80 -2.79 -5.26
C ALA A 230 10.41 -2.38 -5.74
N VAL A 231 10.18 -1.08 -5.82
CA VAL A 231 9.03 -0.48 -6.51
C VAL A 231 9.46 -0.08 -7.90
N THR A 232 8.71 -0.52 -8.90
CA THR A 232 8.91 -0.17 -10.32
C THR A 232 7.65 0.41 -10.92
N VAL A 233 7.81 1.20 -11.99
CA VAL A 233 6.69 1.83 -12.68
C VAL A 233 6.81 1.72 -14.18
N HIS A 234 5.65 1.61 -14.82
CA HIS A 234 5.49 1.69 -16.26
C HIS A 234 4.44 2.75 -16.60
N GLN A 235 4.58 3.39 -17.73
CA GLN A 235 3.65 4.41 -18.18
C GLN A 235 3.06 4.07 -19.54
N SER A 236 1.79 4.48 -19.76
CA SER A 236 1.12 4.40 -21.05
C SER A 236 0.23 5.61 -21.29
N LYS A 237 0.01 5.93 -22.57
CA LYS A 237 -1.01 6.91 -22.99
C LYS A 237 -2.39 6.28 -23.15
N SER A 238 -2.49 4.97 -23.17
CA SER A 238 -3.70 4.19 -23.33
C SER A 238 -3.85 3.18 -22.19
N LEU A 239 -5.07 2.99 -21.71
CA LEU A 239 -5.38 1.98 -20.69
C LEU A 239 -4.82 0.59 -21.05
N TRP A 240 -4.95 0.19 -22.30
CA TRP A 240 -4.50 -1.10 -22.79
C TRP A 240 -3.04 -1.15 -23.23
N GLY A 241 -2.26 -0.09 -22.94
CA GLY A 241 -0.85 -0.04 -23.30
C GLY A 241 -0.56 0.43 -24.72
N PRO A 242 0.69 0.31 -25.21
CA PRO A 242 1.80 -0.38 -24.52
C PRO A 242 2.27 0.36 -23.27
N TYR A 243 2.58 -0.40 -22.21
CA TYR A 243 3.20 0.11 -21.00
C TYR A 243 4.72 0.06 -21.14
N VAL A 244 5.34 1.22 -21.00
CA VAL A 244 6.79 1.39 -21.15
C VAL A 244 7.39 1.59 -19.76
N ALA A 245 8.40 0.79 -19.42
CA ALA A 245 9.13 0.92 -18.18
C ALA A 245 9.76 2.30 -18.04
N ASP A 246 9.61 2.94 -16.88
CA ASP A 246 10.23 4.23 -16.62
C ASP A 246 11.76 4.11 -16.58
N LYS A 247 12.46 5.13 -17.09
CA LYS A 247 13.92 5.14 -17.16
C LYS A 247 14.59 5.19 -15.80
N THR A 248 13.85 5.63 -14.76
CA THR A 248 14.35 5.76 -13.39
C THR A 248 14.18 4.49 -12.56
N ASN A 249 13.60 3.43 -13.15
CA ASN A 249 13.37 2.18 -12.43
C ASN A 249 14.67 1.53 -11.90
N PRO A 250 14.62 0.97 -10.66
CA PRO A 250 13.51 1.01 -9.72
C PRO A 250 13.35 2.41 -9.11
N VAL A 251 12.10 2.90 -9.01
CA VAL A 251 11.81 4.23 -8.45
C VAL A 251 11.97 4.30 -6.94
N LEU A 252 11.94 3.15 -6.26
CA LEU A 252 12.29 3.02 -4.85
C LEU A 252 12.88 1.63 -4.59
N SER A 253 14.04 1.58 -3.94
CA SER A 253 14.66 0.36 -3.42
C SER A 253 15.78 0.71 -2.45
N HIS A 254 16.05 -0.13 -1.46
CA HIS A 254 17.20 -0.02 -0.56
C HIS A 254 18.32 -1.02 -0.87
N ARG A 255 18.16 -1.87 -1.89
CA ARG A 255 19.16 -2.90 -2.25
C ARG A 255 20.54 -2.32 -2.61
N HIS A 256 20.61 -1.05 -3.04
CA HIS A 256 21.86 -0.35 -3.36
C HIS A 256 22.52 0.33 -2.17
N LEU A 257 21.90 0.26 -0.97
CA LEU A 257 22.44 0.83 0.26
C LEU A 257 23.28 -0.19 1.06
N GLY A 258 23.32 -1.44 0.60
CA GLY A 258 24.05 -2.54 1.23
C GLY A 258 23.29 -3.28 2.34
N GLU A 259 23.74 -4.48 2.65
CA GLU A 259 23.08 -5.41 3.58
C GLU A 259 23.04 -4.94 5.04
N ASN A 260 23.85 -3.94 5.39
CA ASN A 260 23.88 -3.37 6.74
C ASN A 260 22.90 -2.19 6.93
N HIS A 261 22.17 -1.78 5.87
CA HIS A 261 21.18 -0.71 6.01
C HIS A 261 20.03 -1.16 6.92
N PRO A 262 19.60 -0.32 7.90
CA PRO A 262 18.61 -0.73 8.91
C PRO A 262 17.20 -0.95 8.36
N ILE A 263 16.85 -0.42 7.19
CA ILE A 263 15.56 -0.63 6.51
C ILE A 263 15.85 -1.30 5.16
N GLN A 264 15.28 -2.47 4.94
CA GLN A 264 15.50 -3.28 3.73
C GLN A 264 14.21 -3.82 3.15
N GLY A 265 14.29 -4.43 1.96
CA GLY A 265 13.18 -5.14 1.33
C GLY A 265 12.00 -4.25 0.99
N LEU A 266 12.23 -2.98 0.60
CA LEU A 266 11.19 -2.03 0.22
C LEU A 266 10.53 -2.42 -1.11
N GLY A 267 9.23 -2.52 -1.11
CA GLY A 267 8.43 -2.81 -2.31
C GLY A 267 6.94 -2.83 -1.97
N HIS A 268 6.13 -3.39 -2.85
CA HIS A 268 4.69 -3.56 -2.68
C HIS A 268 4.03 -2.28 -2.17
N ALA A 269 4.12 -1.22 -2.99
CA ALA A 269 3.68 0.13 -2.66
C ALA A 269 2.30 0.41 -3.23
N ASP A 270 1.49 1.20 -2.53
CA ASP A 270 0.25 1.78 -3.03
C ASP A 270 0.24 3.28 -2.79
N LEU A 271 -0.41 4.06 -3.67
CA LEU A 271 -0.40 5.53 -3.65
C LEU A 271 -1.74 6.09 -3.20
N VAL A 272 -1.67 7.20 -2.46
CA VAL A 272 -2.85 7.98 -2.06
C VAL A 272 -2.59 9.47 -2.24
N GLN A 273 -3.61 10.19 -2.73
CA GLN A 273 -3.60 11.64 -2.77
C GLN A 273 -4.38 12.21 -1.61
N THR A 274 -3.78 13.16 -0.88
CA THR A 274 -4.47 13.87 0.21
C THR A 274 -5.51 14.82 -0.33
N GLN A 275 -6.43 15.29 0.52
CA GLN A 275 -7.41 16.34 0.19
C GLN A 275 -6.75 17.68 -0.16
N LYS A 276 -5.47 17.85 0.17
CA LYS A 276 -4.65 19.02 -0.20
C LYS A 276 -3.86 18.82 -1.50
N GLY A 277 -4.02 17.66 -2.15
CA GLY A 277 -3.36 17.34 -3.42
C GLY A 277 -1.95 16.79 -3.29
N GLU A 278 -1.40 16.62 -2.08
CA GLU A 278 -0.12 15.96 -1.86
C GLU A 278 -0.25 14.45 -2.07
N TRP A 279 0.80 13.83 -2.59
CA TRP A 279 0.85 12.37 -2.77
C TRP A 279 1.74 11.71 -1.72
N TYR A 280 1.25 10.58 -1.22
CA TYR A 280 1.97 9.70 -0.32
C TYR A 280 1.87 8.26 -0.81
N SER A 281 2.83 7.45 -0.38
CA SER A 281 2.84 6.01 -0.61
C SER A 281 2.96 5.27 0.71
N VAL A 282 2.14 4.25 0.89
CA VAL A 282 2.43 3.18 1.84
C VAL A 282 3.32 2.15 1.16
N VAL A 283 4.30 1.63 1.87
CA VAL A 283 5.33 0.75 1.32
C VAL A 283 5.65 -0.35 2.32
N LEU A 284 5.69 -1.58 1.85
CA LEU A 284 6.25 -2.68 2.64
C LEU A 284 7.75 -2.48 2.85
N GLY A 285 8.23 -2.74 4.05
CA GLY A 285 9.65 -2.77 4.37
C GLY A 285 9.95 -3.61 5.60
N LYS A 286 11.23 -3.79 5.91
CA LYS A 286 11.70 -4.58 7.06
C LYS A 286 12.74 -3.80 7.84
N ARG A 287 12.57 -3.68 9.16
CA ARG A 287 13.63 -3.17 10.03
C ARG A 287 14.59 -4.30 10.40
N MET A 288 15.86 -4.06 10.13
CA MET A 288 16.94 -5.02 10.40
C MET A 288 17.57 -4.74 11.75
N ILE A 289 17.64 -5.75 12.60
CA ILE A 289 18.31 -5.71 13.92
C ILE A 289 19.36 -6.83 13.92
N LYS A 290 20.63 -6.44 13.91
CA LYS A 290 21.76 -7.40 13.86
C LYS A 290 21.64 -8.42 12.74
N GLY A 291 21.23 -7.98 11.54
CA GLY A 291 21.06 -8.85 10.35
C GLY A 291 19.77 -9.68 10.31
N HIS A 292 18.87 -9.50 11.27
CA HIS A 292 17.57 -10.18 11.35
C HIS A 292 16.42 -9.17 11.25
N ASN A 293 15.26 -9.62 10.80
CA ASN A 293 14.03 -8.84 10.75
C ASN A 293 12.95 -9.44 11.69
N PRO A 294 13.09 -9.27 13.02
CA PRO A 294 12.26 -9.95 14.01
C PRO A 294 10.79 -9.55 13.95
N LEU A 295 10.47 -8.38 13.38
CA LEU A 295 9.11 -7.88 13.22
C LEU A 295 8.54 -8.17 11.81
N ALA A 296 9.25 -8.97 11.00
CA ALA A 296 8.87 -9.35 9.65
C ALA A 296 8.64 -8.13 8.73
N ARG A 297 7.53 -8.10 7.99
CA ARG A 297 7.17 -7.06 7.02
C ARG A 297 6.29 -6.01 7.69
N GLU A 298 6.75 -4.78 7.71
CA GLU A 298 6.10 -3.62 8.33
C GLU A 298 5.67 -2.62 7.26
N THR A 299 4.75 -1.71 7.59
CA THR A 299 4.29 -0.67 6.67
C THR A 299 4.91 0.69 6.98
N PHE A 300 5.55 1.27 5.97
CA PHE A 300 6.20 2.57 6.00
C PHE A 300 5.40 3.59 5.19
N LEU A 301 5.52 4.87 5.54
CA LEU A 301 4.94 5.99 4.79
C LEU A 301 6.06 6.79 4.11
N CYS A 302 5.83 7.21 2.88
CA CYS A 302 6.78 7.96 2.08
C CYS A 302 6.06 9.05 1.27
N LYS A 303 6.58 10.28 1.27
CA LYS A 303 6.07 11.35 0.39
C LYS A 303 6.41 11.03 -1.06
N VAL A 304 5.50 11.37 -1.97
CA VAL A 304 5.70 11.17 -3.42
C VAL A 304 5.41 12.48 -4.14
N ASN A 305 6.30 12.90 -5.03
CA ASN A 305 6.04 13.95 -6.00
C ASN A 305 6.00 13.36 -7.40
N PHE A 306 5.40 14.07 -8.34
CA PHE A 306 5.37 13.65 -9.74
C PHE A 306 6.12 14.64 -10.61
N GLU A 307 7.08 14.14 -11.37
CA GLU A 307 7.77 14.87 -12.44
C GLU A 307 7.47 14.20 -13.79
N ASN A 308 6.81 14.92 -14.68
CA ASN A 308 6.39 14.38 -16.00
C ASN A 308 5.63 13.03 -15.91
N SER A 309 4.83 12.84 -14.88
CA SER A 309 4.11 11.60 -14.49
C SER A 309 4.99 10.47 -13.95
N THR A 310 6.27 10.67 -13.74
CA THR A 310 7.16 9.75 -13.01
C THR A 310 7.06 10.05 -11.51
N PRO A 311 6.76 9.06 -10.64
CA PRO A 311 6.76 9.27 -9.21
C PRO A 311 8.19 9.35 -8.67
N ILE A 312 8.44 10.37 -7.87
CA ILE A 312 9.68 10.58 -7.12
C ILE A 312 9.39 10.30 -5.66
N PHE A 313 9.84 9.18 -5.16
CA PHE A 313 9.67 8.78 -3.78
C PHE A 313 10.64 9.53 -2.88
N ASN A 314 10.11 10.14 -1.82
CA ASN A 314 10.83 10.93 -0.84
C ASN A 314 11.82 11.93 -1.48
N PRO A 315 11.32 12.98 -2.17
CA PRO A 315 12.13 13.90 -2.97
C PRO A 315 13.31 14.48 -2.17
N GLY A 316 14.48 14.52 -2.79
CA GLY A 316 15.73 14.95 -2.18
C GLY A 316 16.51 13.84 -1.44
N TYR A 317 15.86 12.71 -1.14
CA TYR A 317 16.49 11.57 -0.46
C TYR A 317 16.49 10.31 -1.32
N GLY A 318 15.37 9.98 -2.00
CA GLY A 318 15.22 8.78 -2.82
C GLY A 318 15.15 7.47 -2.03
N ILE A 319 15.02 7.55 -0.72
CA ILE A 319 14.97 6.41 0.22
C ILE A 319 13.90 6.64 1.28
N VAL A 320 13.44 5.58 1.92
CA VAL A 320 12.58 5.68 3.10
C VAL A 320 13.44 5.99 4.32
N LEU A 321 13.10 7.07 5.01
CA LEU A 321 13.81 7.50 6.23
C LEU A 321 13.08 6.99 7.47
N PRO A 322 13.82 6.71 8.58
CA PRO A 322 13.20 6.36 9.86
C PRO A 322 12.43 7.52 10.47
N GLU A 323 12.81 8.77 10.17
CA GLU A 323 12.11 9.98 10.59
C GLU A 323 11.87 10.87 9.37
N GLN A 324 10.65 11.38 9.20
CA GLN A 324 10.23 12.19 8.06
C GLN A 324 9.30 13.33 8.50
N GLU A 325 9.17 14.36 7.65
CA GLU A 325 8.20 15.42 7.84
C GLU A 325 6.77 14.86 7.75
N ARG A 326 5.89 15.36 8.65
CA ARG A 326 4.47 14.98 8.65
C ARG A 326 3.80 15.45 7.38
N PRO A 327 2.78 14.69 6.91
CA PRO A 327 1.81 15.23 5.97
C PRO A 327 1.21 16.54 6.48
N ASP A 328 0.93 17.49 5.58
CA ASP A 328 0.20 18.72 5.93
C ASP A 328 -1.28 18.43 6.18
N LEU A 329 -1.53 17.65 7.23
CA LEU A 329 -2.86 17.21 7.67
C LEU A 329 -3.05 17.53 9.16
N PRO A 330 -4.30 17.71 9.62
CA PRO A 330 -4.59 17.90 11.04
C PRO A 330 -4.10 16.69 11.85
N TRP A 331 -3.16 16.93 12.78
CA TRP A 331 -2.59 15.90 13.62
C TRP A 331 -3.63 15.29 14.57
N GLN A 332 -3.86 13.98 14.47
CA GLN A 332 -4.83 13.27 15.29
C GLN A 332 -4.20 12.00 15.91
N PRO A 333 -3.49 12.14 17.03
CA PRO A 333 -2.87 11.00 17.68
C PRO A 333 -3.95 10.04 18.21
N VAL A 334 -3.76 8.77 17.93
CA VAL A 334 -4.57 7.69 18.49
C VAL A 334 -4.20 7.52 19.97
N LYS A 335 -5.20 7.20 20.80
CA LYS A 335 -4.95 6.87 22.20
C LYS A 335 -4.00 5.67 22.30
N ALA A 336 -2.95 5.83 23.08
CA ALA A 336 -2.03 4.73 23.32
C ALA A 336 -2.75 3.52 23.90
N GLU A 337 -2.52 2.36 23.30
CA GLU A 337 -3.02 1.09 23.83
C GLU A 337 -2.44 0.81 25.21
N PRO A 338 -3.22 0.18 26.13
CA PRO A 338 -2.69 -0.27 27.38
C PRO A 338 -1.50 -1.22 27.20
N VAL A 339 -0.48 -1.07 28.02
CA VAL A 339 0.71 -1.95 28.00
C VAL A 339 0.36 -3.40 28.33
N ARG A 340 -0.79 -3.60 28.98
CA ARG A 340 -1.29 -4.89 29.42
C ARG A 340 -2.78 -4.99 29.13
N ASP A 341 -3.21 -6.11 28.56
CA ASP A 341 -4.60 -6.53 28.49
C ASP A 341 -4.83 -7.67 29.49
N ASN A 342 -5.83 -7.53 30.34
CA ASN A 342 -6.18 -8.56 31.33
C ASN A 342 -7.30 -9.49 30.83
N PHE A 343 -7.82 -9.25 29.61
CA PHE A 343 -8.93 -10.02 29.01
C PHE A 343 -10.18 -10.07 29.93
N GLU A 344 -10.55 -8.92 30.51
CA GLU A 344 -11.67 -8.82 31.46
C GLU A 344 -13.04 -8.77 30.78
N THR A 345 -13.08 -8.68 29.45
CA THR A 345 -14.33 -8.67 28.66
C THR A 345 -14.51 -9.99 27.91
N GLU A 346 -15.78 -10.41 27.73
CA GLU A 346 -16.10 -11.63 26.96
C GLU A 346 -15.68 -11.52 25.48
N ASN A 347 -15.71 -10.30 24.93
CA ASN A 347 -15.29 -10.05 23.56
C ASN A 347 -13.86 -9.53 23.53
N LEU A 348 -13.03 -10.11 22.67
CA LEU A 348 -11.69 -9.62 22.42
C LEU A 348 -11.75 -8.24 21.76
N ALA A 349 -10.81 -7.36 22.12
CA ALA A 349 -10.62 -6.12 21.40
C ALA A 349 -10.19 -6.40 19.94
N SER A 350 -10.57 -5.53 19.01
CA SER A 350 -10.32 -5.69 17.57
C SER A 350 -8.84 -5.80 17.18
N LYS A 351 -7.93 -5.46 18.09
CA LYS A 351 -6.47 -5.62 17.91
C LYS A 351 -5.98 -7.07 18.04
N TRP A 352 -6.79 -7.97 18.62
CA TRP A 352 -6.45 -9.38 18.80
C TRP A 352 -6.95 -10.21 17.59
N TYR A 353 -6.05 -10.88 16.92
CA TYR A 353 -6.29 -11.78 15.77
C TYR A 353 -5.14 -12.78 15.61
#